data_f539c47ed08837bbf2f234d6b56ce330
#
_entry.id   f539c47ed08837bbf2f234d6b56ce330
#
_cell.length_a   1.000
_cell.length_b   1.000
_cell.length_c   1.000
_cell.angle_alpha   90.00
_cell.angle_beta   90.00
_cell.angle_gamma   90.00
#
_symmetry.space_group_name_H-M   'P 1'
#
loop_
_entity.id
_entity.type
_entity.pdbx_description
1 polymer ?
#
loop_
_entity_poly.entity_id
_entity_poly.type
_entity_poly.pdbx_seq_one_letter_code
_entity_poly.pdbx_strand_id
1 'polypeptide(L)'
;PAYERWAKIFNLKQMAATLQYLQENDLLEYEQLEQKAAEVTDRFHTLSDSIKATESAIRTNVELKAAVVDYAKTRSVFEGYKATKYSRKYLVEHEADIAVYRAARATMDRILNGAKLPKMDNLKAEYQILSAKKKAAYGEYRATKKDMQELITAKANIDRLFSLTDTTKNKK
;
A
#
# COMPACT_ATOMS: atom_id res chain seq x y z
N PRO A 1 45.18 7.26 -6.78
CA PRO A 1 45.81 6.19 -7.55
C PRO A 1 44.89 5.01 -7.84
N ALA A 2 44.85 3.93 -7.01
CA ALA A 2 44.03 2.72 -7.36
C ALA A 2 42.51 2.97 -7.29
N TYR A 3 42.06 3.69 -6.27
CA TYR A 3 40.66 4.04 -6.07
C TYR A 3 40.11 4.95 -7.18
N GLU A 4 40.86 5.96 -7.59
CA GLU A 4 40.48 6.88 -8.70
C GLU A 4 40.37 6.14 -10.03
N ARG A 5 41.28 5.20 -10.29
CA ARG A 5 41.27 4.35 -11.46
C ARG A 5 40.04 3.42 -11.45
N TRP A 6 39.74 2.81 -10.31
CA TRP A 6 38.55 1.98 -10.12
C TRP A 6 37.25 2.78 -10.32
N ALA A 7 37.15 3.97 -9.71
CA ALA A 7 35.99 4.85 -9.84
C ALA A 7 35.75 5.28 -11.30
N LYS A 8 36.79 5.60 -12.07
CA LYS A 8 36.67 5.91 -13.49
C LYS A 8 36.16 4.72 -14.31
N ILE A 9 36.69 3.53 -14.07
CA ILE A 9 36.26 2.30 -14.77
C ILE A 9 34.81 1.96 -14.39
N PHE A 10 34.43 2.10 -13.12
CA PHE A 10 33.07 1.85 -12.66
C PHE A 10 32.07 2.84 -13.30
N ASN A 11 32.40 4.11 -13.36
CA ASN A 11 31.58 5.13 -14.00
C ASN A 11 31.40 4.86 -15.51
N LEU A 12 32.46 4.43 -16.22
CA LEU A 12 32.37 4.06 -17.63
C LEU A 12 31.47 2.85 -17.86
N LYS A 13 31.55 1.84 -17.01
CA LYS A 13 30.64 0.66 -17.07
C LYS A 13 29.17 1.04 -16.81
N GLN A 14 28.94 1.91 -15.83
CA GLN A 14 27.59 2.41 -15.57
C GLN A 14 27.05 3.23 -16.76
N MET A 15 27.86 4.07 -17.38
CA MET A 15 27.44 4.83 -18.56
C MET A 15 27.15 3.91 -19.75
N ALA A 16 27.98 2.89 -19.99
CA ALA A 16 27.73 1.92 -21.05
C ALA A 16 26.42 1.17 -20.83
N ALA A 17 26.16 0.72 -19.59
CA ALA A 17 24.92 0.05 -19.24
C ALA A 17 23.71 0.99 -19.37
N THR A 18 23.85 2.27 -19.01
CA THR A 18 22.78 3.27 -19.20
C THR A 18 22.46 3.47 -20.69
N LEU A 19 23.47 3.63 -21.53
CA LEU A 19 23.27 3.80 -22.98
C LEU A 19 22.61 2.56 -23.61
N GLN A 20 23.03 1.37 -23.21
CA GLN A 20 22.41 0.13 -23.66
C GLN A 20 20.93 0.07 -23.24
N TYR A 21 20.63 0.38 -21.98
CA TYR A 21 19.25 0.44 -21.46
C TYR A 21 18.38 1.42 -22.26
N LEU A 22 18.89 2.63 -22.55
CA LEU A 22 18.17 3.64 -23.33
C LEU A 22 17.91 3.19 -24.76
N GLN A 23 18.87 2.50 -25.40
CA GLN A 23 18.69 1.93 -26.73
C GLN A 23 17.64 0.80 -26.73
N GLU A 24 17.72 -0.12 -25.78
CA GLU A 24 16.77 -1.25 -25.67
C GLU A 24 15.33 -0.79 -25.38
N ASN A 25 15.14 0.37 -24.76
CA ASN A 25 13.84 0.93 -24.42
C ASN A 25 13.39 2.07 -25.35
N ASP A 26 14.14 2.36 -26.42
CA ASP A 26 13.86 3.45 -27.37
C ASP A 26 13.71 4.84 -26.71
N LEU A 27 14.59 5.12 -25.71
CA LEU A 27 14.61 6.35 -24.93
C LEU A 27 15.87 7.18 -25.22
N LEU A 28 16.15 7.40 -26.50
CA LEU A 28 17.39 8.07 -26.95
C LEU A 28 17.33 9.60 -26.81
N GLU A 29 16.13 10.17 -26.69
CA GLU A 29 15.94 11.60 -26.48
C GLU A 29 15.68 11.88 -24.98
N TYR A 30 16.37 12.91 -24.46
CA TYR A 30 16.29 13.25 -23.03
C TYR A 30 14.86 13.56 -22.57
N GLU A 31 14.09 14.26 -23.39
CA GLU A 31 12.68 14.59 -23.08
C GLU A 31 11.82 13.33 -22.94
N GLN A 32 12.03 12.32 -23.79
CA GLN A 32 11.33 11.04 -23.70
C GLN A 32 11.70 10.30 -22.41
N LEU A 33 12.98 10.30 -22.04
CA LEU A 33 13.44 9.70 -20.78
C LEU A 33 12.82 10.39 -19.56
N GLU A 34 12.79 11.73 -19.55
CA GLU A 34 12.21 12.53 -18.49
C GLU A 34 10.71 12.27 -18.35
N GLN A 35 9.98 12.29 -19.47
CA GLN A 35 8.55 12.00 -19.50
C GLN A 35 8.25 10.57 -19.01
N LYS A 36 9.02 9.60 -19.49
CA LYS A 36 8.83 8.19 -19.07
C LYS A 36 9.13 7.97 -17.59
N ALA A 37 10.17 8.61 -17.07
CA ALA A 37 10.51 8.56 -15.65
C ALA A 37 9.39 9.17 -14.78
N ALA A 38 8.81 10.29 -15.20
CA ALA A 38 7.67 10.91 -14.51
C ALA A 38 6.44 10.00 -14.55
N GLU A 39 6.07 9.48 -15.73
CA GLU A 39 4.92 8.59 -15.90
C GLU A 39 5.00 7.33 -15.01
N VAL A 40 6.16 6.67 -14.99
CA VAL A 40 6.35 5.45 -14.19
C VAL A 40 6.38 5.77 -12.69
N THR A 41 6.92 6.93 -12.31
CA THR A 41 6.90 7.40 -10.92
C THR A 41 5.47 7.66 -10.45
N ASP A 42 4.64 8.34 -11.24
CA ASP A 42 3.23 8.59 -10.92
C ASP A 42 2.44 7.27 -10.81
N ARG A 43 2.68 6.33 -11.72
CA ARG A 43 2.09 4.98 -11.65
C ARG A 43 2.49 4.26 -10.37
N PHE A 44 3.76 4.33 -9.97
CA PHE A 44 4.24 3.75 -8.72
C PHE A 44 3.51 4.33 -7.50
N HIS A 45 3.35 5.65 -7.43
CA HIS A 45 2.62 6.31 -6.34
C HIS A 45 1.14 5.90 -6.32
N THR A 46 0.48 5.90 -7.49
CA THR A 46 -0.92 5.48 -7.62
C THR A 46 -1.12 4.03 -7.14
N LEU A 47 -0.22 3.11 -7.52
CA LEU A 47 -0.26 1.72 -7.05
C LEU A 47 -0.03 1.62 -5.54
N SER A 48 0.92 2.38 -5.00
CA SER A 48 1.19 2.43 -3.56
C SER A 48 -0.04 2.87 -2.77
N ASP A 49 -0.74 3.91 -3.22
CA ASP A 49 -1.93 4.42 -2.55
C ASP A 49 -3.12 3.47 -2.70
N SER A 50 -3.28 2.83 -3.85
CA SER A 50 -4.28 1.78 -4.06
C SER A 50 -4.06 0.57 -3.14
N ILE A 51 -2.79 0.16 -2.92
CA ILE A 51 -2.44 -0.91 -1.98
C ILE A 51 -2.82 -0.51 -0.55
N LYS A 52 -2.44 0.68 -0.10
CA LYS A 52 -2.78 1.19 1.25
C LYS A 52 -4.30 1.24 1.47
N ALA A 53 -5.05 1.74 0.49
CA ALA A 53 -6.52 1.79 0.55
C ALA A 53 -7.13 0.38 0.65
N THR A 54 -6.63 -0.57 -0.15
CA THR A 54 -7.08 -1.97 -0.14
C THR A 54 -6.76 -2.65 1.20
N GLU A 55 -5.57 -2.41 1.76
CA GLU A 55 -5.19 -2.94 3.08
C GLU A 55 -6.05 -2.36 4.20
N SER A 56 -6.40 -1.07 4.12
CA SER A 56 -7.34 -0.44 5.05
C SER A 56 -8.73 -1.07 4.97
N ALA A 57 -9.24 -1.30 3.75
CA ALA A 57 -10.53 -1.97 3.54
C ALA A 57 -10.53 -3.41 4.09
N ILE A 58 -9.44 -4.16 3.89
CA ILE A 58 -9.28 -5.51 4.46
C ILE A 58 -9.33 -5.47 5.98
N ARG A 59 -8.62 -4.54 6.63
CA ARG A 59 -8.64 -4.39 8.10
C ARG A 59 -10.05 -4.09 8.60
N THR A 60 -10.75 -3.16 7.97
CA THR A 60 -12.14 -2.81 8.31
C THR A 60 -13.08 -4.01 8.15
N ASN A 61 -12.95 -4.78 7.07
CA ASN A 61 -13.75 -6.00 6.85
C ASN A 61 -13.49 -7.06 7.93
N VAL A 62 -12.22 -7.29 8.28
CA VAL A 62 -11.84 -8.25 9.35
C VAL A 62 -12.38 -7.80 10.70
N GLU A 63 -12.26 -6.52 11.04
CA GLU A 63 -12.75 -5.94 12.28
C GLU A 63 -14.29 -6.06 12.38
N LEU A 64 -14.99 -5.75 11.30
CA LEU A 64 -16.45 -5.89 11.25
C LEU A 64 -16.90 -7.36 11.41
N LYS A 65 -16.23 -8.29 10.73
CA LYS A 65 -16.54 -9.73 10.89
C LYS A 65 -16.35 -10.19 12.32
N ALA A 66 -15.26 -9.79 12.98
CA ALA A 66 -15.01 -10.13 14.38
C ALA A 66 -16.11 -9.55 15.29
N ALA A 67 -16.44 -8.27 15.11
CA ALA A 67 -17.51 -7.62 15.88
C ALA A 67 -18.87 -8.30 15.70
N VAL A 68 -19.21 -8.73 14.47
CA VAL A 68 -20.47 -9.46 14.22
C VAL A 68 -20.50 -10.81 14.96
N VAL A 69 -19.38 -11.54 14.98
CA VAL A 69 -19.27 -12.81 15.70
C VAL A 69 -19.41 -12.59 17.22
N ASP A 70 -18.71 -11.62 17.77
CA ASP A 70 -18.74 -11.29 19.19
C ASP A 70 -20.14 -10.81 19.63
N TYR A 71 -20.77 -9.96 18.83
CA TYR A 71 -22.15 -9.56 19.02
C TYR A 71 -23.11 -10.75 19.05
N ALA A 72 -22.99 -11.68 18.10
CA ALA A 72 -23.86 -12.86 18.04
C ALA A 72 -23.69 -13.78 19.27
N LYS A 73 -22.46 -13.98 19.72
CA LYS A 73 -22.13 -14.80 20.89
C LYS A 73 -22.67 -14.21 22.21
N THR A 74 -22.60 -12.89 22.34
CA THR A 74 -22.92 -12.22 23.64
C THR A 74 -24.32 -11.61 23.69
N ARG A 75 -25.06 -11.63 22.56
CA ARG A 75 -26.39 -11.03 22.46
C ARG A 75 -27.36 -11.57 23.51
N SER A 76 -27.40 -12.90 23.70
CA SER A 76 -28.32 -13.54 24.67
C SER A 76 -28.05 -13.09 26.10
N VAL A 77 -26.78 -12.93 26.47
CA VAL A 77 -26.38 -12.42 27.79
C VAL A 77 -26.86 -10.98 27.97
N PHE A 78 -26.69 -10.14 26.95
CA PHE A 78 -27.15 -8.76 27.03
C PHE A 78 -28.67 -8.62 27.05
N GLU A 79 -29.42 -9.46 26.34
CA GLU A 79 -30.86 -9.53 26.43
C GLU A 79 -31.30 -9.96 27.84
N GLY A 80 -30.61 -10.92 28.48
CA GLY A 80 -30.81 -11.29 29.89
C GLY A 80 -30.59 -10.09 30.84
N TYR A 81 -29.55 -9.30 30.60
CA TYR A 81 -29.26 -8.08 31.35
C TYR A 81 -30.40 -7.05 31.25
N LYS A 82 -30.97 -6.86 30.07
CA LYS A 82 -32.17 -6.02 29.88
C LYS A 82 -33.40 -6.60 30.61
N ALA A 83 -33.62 -7.92 30.50
CA ALA A 83 -34.75 -8.59 31.13
C ALA A 83 -34.71 -8.44 32.65
N THR A 84 -33.54 -8.40 33.27
CA THR A 84 -33.36 -8.14 34.71
C THR A 84 -33.45 -6.64 35.06
N LYS A 85 -33.91 -5.79 34.14
CA LYS A 85 -33.99 -4.32 34.30
C LYS A 85 -32.63 -3.71 34.68
N TYR A 86 -31.57 -4.21 34.04
CA TYR A 86 -30.18 -3.76 34.23
C TYR A 86 -29.64 -3.99 35.67
N SER A 87 -29.98 -5.16 36.26
CA SER A 87 -29.56 -5.54 37.60
C SER A 87 -28.04 -5.48 37.76
N ARG A 88 -27.60 -4.82 38.84
CA ARG A 88 -26.17 -4.76 39.19
C ARG A 88 -25.58 -6.15 39.47
N LYS A 89 -26.36 -7.05 40.10
CA LYS A 89 -25.93 -8.42 40.36
C LYS A 89 -25.64 -9.15 39.03
N TYR A 90 -26.58 -9.09 38.08
CA TYR A 90 -26.42 -9.72 36.78
C TYR A 90 -25.24 -9.13 36.00
N LEU A 91 -25.04 -7.79 36.09
CA LEU A 91 -23.90 -7.13 35.48
C LEU A 91 -22.56 -7.66 35.98
N VAL A 92 -22.41 -7.84 37.30
CA VAL A 92 -21.17 -8.35 37.92
C VAL A 92 -20.92 -9.81 37.52
N GLU A 93 -21.98 -10.63 37.50
CA GLU A 93 -21.87 -12.05 37.08
C GLU A 93 -21.50 -12.23 35.61
N HIS A 94 -21.84 -11.28 34.73
CA HIS A 94 -21.66 -11.35 33.28
C HIS A 94 -20.86 -10.17 32.72
N GLU A 95 -20.00 -9.57 33.52
CA GLU A 95 -19.30 -8.32 33.18
C GLU A 95 -18.49 -8.45 31.87
N ALA A 96 -17.76 -9.54 31.71
CA ALA A 96 -16.96 -9.79 30.54
C ALA A 96 -17.78 -9.85 29.24
N ASP A 97 -18.85 -10.63 29.23
CA ASP A 97 -19.73 -10.80 28.06
C ASP A 97 -20.45 -9.50 27.70
N ILE A 98 -20.92 -8.75 28.73
CA ILE A 98 -21.57 -7.45 28.52
C ILE A 98 -20.59 -6.44 27.97
N ALA A 99 -19.33 -6.45 28.42
CA ALA A 99 -18.28 -5.60 27.89
C ALA A 99 -17.98 -5.92 26.42
N VAL A 100 -17.86 -7.22 26.08
CA VAL A 100 -17.67 -7.68 24.69
C VAL A 100 -18.84 -7.26 23.81
N TYR A 101 -20.09 -7.44 24.25
CA TYR A 101 -21.28 -7.00 23.51
C TYR A 101 -21.24 -5.50 23.19
N ARG A 102 -20.94 -4.69 24.20
CA ARG A 102 -20.88 -3.22 24.03
C ARG A 102 -19.78 -2.80 23.07
N ALA A 103 -18.61 -3.40 23.19
CA ALA A 103 -17.48 -3.14 22.30
C ALA A 103 -17.80 -3.55 20.85
N ALA A 104 -18.37 -4.75 20.66
CA ALA A 104 -18.80 -5.23 19.36
C ALA A 104 -19.84 -4.30 18.71
N ARG A 105 -20.83 -3.86 19.49
CA ARG A 105 -21.86 -2.93 19.03
C ARG A 105 -21.25 -1.59 18.62
N ALA A 106 -20.38 -1.01 19.45
CA ALA A 106 -19.72 0.25 19.15
C ALA A 106 -18.86 0.16 17.86
N THR A 107 -18.15 -0.96 17.68
CA THR A 107 -17.36 -1.21 16.47
C THR A 107 -18.26 -1.31 15.24
N MET A 108 -19.36 -2.03 15.31
CA MET A 108 -20.33 -2.14 14.21
C MET A 108 -20.93 -0.78 13.86
N ASP A 109 -21.38 -0.01 14.86
CA ASP A 109 -21.97 1.32 14.65
C ASP A 109 -20.98 2.30 14.02
N ARG A 110 -19.70 2.26 14.44
CA ARG A 110 -18.64 3.07 13.88
C ARG A 110 -18.34 2.73 12.41
N ILE A 111 -18.26 1.43 12.08
CA ILE A 111 -17.90 0.99 10.73
C ILE A 111 -19.08 1.17 9.77
N LEU A 112 -20.27 0.83 10.19
CA LEU A 112 -21.47 0.90 9.36
C LEU A 112 -21.98 2.31 9.17
N ASN A 113 -21.75 3.21 10.14
CA ASN A 113 -22.20 4.60 10.11
C ASN A 113 -23.66 4.75 9.66
N GLY A 114 -24.56 3.93 10.24
CA GLY A 114 -25.98 3.90 9.91
C GLY A 114 -26.35 3.02 8.71
N ALA A 115 -25.39 2.43 8.00
CA ALA A 115 -25.69 1.48 6.95
C ALA A 115 -26.19 0.14 7.49
N LYS A 116 -26.95 -0.58 6.66
CA LYS A 116 -27.44 -1.91 7.02
C LYS A 116 -26.27 -2.90 7.14
N LEU A 117 -26.30 -3.73 8.19
CA LEU A 117 -25.31 -4.79 8.38
C LEU A 117 -25.33 -5.77 7.20
N PRO A 118 -24.21 -5.98 6.50
CA PRO A 118 -24.11 -6.99 5.44
C PRO A 118 -24.23 -8.40 6.02
N LYS A 119 -24.68 -9.34 5.19
CA LYS A 119 -24.62 -10.75 5.55
C LYS A 119 -23.17 -11.22 5.69
N MET A 120 -22.89 -12.18 6.56
CA MET A 120 -21.55 -12.72 6.78
C MET A 120 -20.93 -13.27 5.49
N ASP A 121 -21.73 -13.88 4.60
CA ASP A 121 -21.24 -14.41 3.33
C ASP A 121 -20.80 -13.30 2.37
N ASN A 122 -21.48 -12.14 2.41
CA ASN A 122 -21.06 -10.97 1.64
C ASN A 122 -19.71 -10.42 2.16
N LEU A 123 -19.54 -10.37 3.48
CA LEU A 123 -18.26 -9.95 4.09
C LEU A 123 -17.11 -10.90 3.76
N LYS A 124 -17.39 -12.21 3.70
CA LYS A 124 -16.41 -13.21 3.27
C LYS A 124 -16.05 -13.04 1.80
N ALA A 125 -17.05 -12.85 0.94
CA ALA A 125 -16.85 -12.63 -0.50
C ALA A 125 -16.04 -11.34 -0.76
N GLU A 126 -16.38 -10.24 -0.09
CA GLU A 126 -15.65 -8.98 -0.15
C GLU A 126 -14.17 -9.15 0.26
N TYR A 127 -13.91 -9.87 1.35
CA TYR A 127 -12.55 -10.19 1.78
C TYR A 127 -11.76 -10.94 0.71
N GLN A 128 -12.36 -11.90 0.02
CA GLN A 128 -11.72 -12.64 -1.08
C GLN A 128 -11.37 -11.71 -2.24
N ILE A 129 -12.30 -10.83 -2.63
CA ILE A 129 -12.10 -9.85 -3.71
C ILE A 129 -10.95 -8.89 -3.35
N LEU A 130 -10.97 -8.33 -2.13
CA LEU A 130 -9.94 -7.41 -1.66
C LEU A 130 -8.57 -8.08 -1.57
N SER A 131 -8.52 -9.35 -1.11
CA SER A 131 -7.28 -10.13 -1.03
C SER A 131 -6.69 -10.41 -2.41
N ALA A 132 -7.52 -10.75 -3.39
CA ALA A 132 -7.10 -10.96 -4.77
C ALA A 132 -6.59 -9.64 -5.40
N LYS A 133 -7.32 -8.53 -5.18
CA LYS A 133 -6.91 -7.20 -5.62
C LYS A 133 -5.57 -6.79 -5.02
N LYS A 134 -5.36 -7.01 -3.73
CA LYS A 134 -4.09 -6.75 -3.05
C LYS A 134 -2.96 -7.55 -3.69
N LYS A 135 -3.16 -8.85 -3.90
CA LYS A 135 -2.13 -9.72 -4.52
C LYS A 135 -1.73 -9.26 -5.91
N ALA A 136 -2.72 -8.91 -6.76
CA ALA A 136 -2.47 -8.40 -8.10
C ALA A 136 -1.70 -7.07 -8.06
N ALA A 137 -2.14 -6.12 -7.21
CA ALA A 137 -1.50 -4.81 -7.06
C ALA A 137 -0.05 -4.92 -6.58
N TYR A 138 0.28 -5.85 -5.69
CA TYR A 138 1.67 -6.10 -5.28
C TYR A 138 2.54 -6.67 -6.40
N GLY A 139 1.98 -7.45 -7.32
CA GLY A 139 2.68 -7.92 -8.52
C GLY A 139 3.10 -6.75 -9.40
N GLU A 140 2.14 -5.88 -9.74
CA GLU A 140 2.41 -4.66 -10.52
C GLU A 140 3.34 -3.69 -9.79
N TYR A 141 3.16 -3.49 -8.50
CA TYR A 141 4.00 -2.62 -7.68
C TYR A 141 5.48 -3.00 -7.75
N ARG A 142 5.80 -4.30 -7.66
CA ARG A 142 7.19 -4.76 -7.74
C ARG A 142 7.80 -4.50 -9.11
N ALA A 143 7.06 -4.76 -10.19
CA ALA A 143 7.52 -4.51 -11.54
C ALA A 143 7.71 -3.01 -11.77
N THR A 144 6.72 -2.18 -11.45
CA THR A 144 6.77 -0.73 -11.59
C THR A 144 7.88 -0.10 -10.74
N LYS A 145 8.13 -0.62 -9.53
CA LYS A 145 9.25 -0.17 -8.68
C LYS A 145 10.60 -0.41 -9.34
N LYS A 146 10.78 -1.57 -9.97
CA LYS A 146 12.01 -1.90 -10.69
C LYS A 146 12.21 -0.96 -11.86
N ASP A 147 11.17 -0.80 -12.70
CA ASP A 147 11.21 0.09 -13.87
C ASP A 147 11.49 1.55 -13.46
N MET A 148 10.84 2.02 -12.40
CA MET A 148 11.10 3.36 -11.85
C MET A 148 12.55 3.53 -11.41
N GLN A 149 13.11 2.55 -10.71
CA GLN A 149 14.50 2.62 -10.25
C GLN A 149 15.48 2.64 -11.42
N GLU A 150 15.25 1.85 -12.45
CA GLU A 150 16.08 1.82 -13.66
C GLU A 150 16.01 3.16 -14.42
N LEU A 151 14.81 3.71 -14.61
CA LEU A 151 14.60 5.01 -15.26
C LEU A 151 15.23 6.18 -14.49
N ILE A 152 15.04 6.22 -13.16
CA ILE A 152 15.64 7.27 -12.31
C ILE A 152 17.15 7.17 -12.34
N THR A 153 17.71 5.96 -12.31
CA THR A 153 19.15 5.75 -12.40
C THR A 153 19.70 6.18 -13.76
N ALA A 154 19.03 5.81 -14.84
CA ALA A 154 19.41 6.22 -16.18
C ALA A 154 19.36 7.75 -16.32
N LYS A 155 18.28 8.39 -15.87
CA LYS A 155 18.14 9.85 -15.88
C LYS A 155 19.25 10.53 -15.08
N ALA A 156 19.52 10.08 -13.86
CA ALA A 156 20.59 10.65 -13.02
C ALA A 156 21.98 10.51 -13.65
N ASN A 157 22.25 9.42 -14.36
CA ASN A 157 23.51 9.22 -15.07
C ASN A 157 23.64 10.18 -16.26
N ILE A 158 22.58 10.42 -17.01
CA ILE A 158 22.56 11.37 -18.12
C ILE A 158 22.68 12.82 -17.62
N ASP A 159 21.97 13.20 -16.55
CA ASP A 159 22.07 14.53 -15.93
C ASP A 159 23.51 14.82 -15.48
N ARG A 160 24.18 13.82 -14.89
CA ARG A 160 25.58 13.91 -14.51
C ARG A 160 26.48 14.12 -15.73
N LEU A 161 26.20 13.44 -16.84
CA LEU A 161 27.00 13.57 -18.09
C LEU A 161 26.86 14.98 -18.66
N PHE A 162 25.68 15.56 -18.70
CA PHE A 162 25.43 16.93 -19.13
C PHE A 162 26.15 17.96 -18.25
N SER A 163 26.09 17.79 -16.92
CA SER A 163 26.79 18.70 -15.99
C SER A 163 28.32 18.68 -16.15
N LEU A 164 28.90 17.53 -16.49
CA LEU A 164 30.33 17.40 -16.76
C LEU A 164 30.73 18.08 -18.10
N THR A 165 29.86 18.02 -19.12
CA THR A 165 30.13 18.68 -20.42
C THR A 165 30.00 20.20 -20.33
N ASP A 166 29.11 20.73 -19.52
CA ASP A 166 28.94 22.18 -19.31
C ASP A 166 30.10 22.81 -18.52
N THR A 167 30.62 22.09 -17.51
CA THR A 167 31.80 22.56 -16.76
C THR A 167 33.09 22.59 -17.59
N THR A 168 33.18 21.78 -18.64
CA THR A 168 34.32 21.81 -19.58
C THR A 168 34.23 22.95 -20.59
N LYS A 169 33.03 23.42 -20.96
CA LYS A 169 32.82 24.57 -21.84
C LYS A 169 33.13 25.91 -21.16
N ASN A 170 32.93 26.03 -19.85
CA ASN A 170 33.15 27.24 -19.07
C ASN A 170 34.63 27.44 -18.63
N LYS A 171 35.54 26.53 -18.98
CA LYS A 171 36.99 26.62 -18.66
C LYS A 171 37.86 26.95 -19.88
N LYS A 172 37.29 27.37 -20.99
CA LYS A 172 37.94 27.95 -22.14
C LYS A 172 37.60 29.44 -22.25
#